data_0250be92b5d23b9176706ac881284ac5
#
_entry.id   0250be92b5d23b9176706ac881284ac5
#
_cell.length_a   1.000
_cell.length_b   1.000
_cell.length_c   1.000
_cell.angle_alpha   90.00
_cell.angle_beta   90.00
_cell.angle_gamma   90.00
#
_symmetry.space_group_name_H-M   'P 1'
#
loop_
_entity.id
_entity.type
_entity.pdbx_description
1 polymer ?
#
loop_
_entity_poly.entity_id
_entity_poly.type
_entity_poly.pdbx_seq_one_letter_code
_entity_poly.pdbx_strand_id
1 'polypeptide(L)'
;MSHEDTIESIKQQLSEKPILLYMKGSPNQPQCGFSAKASQALMACGERFAYVDILQNPEIRSTLPGYANWPTFPQLWIKGELIGGSDIINDMLQKGELQPLVKEAVAGKPA
;
A
#
# COMPACT_ATOMS: atom_id res chain seq x y z
N MET A 1 21.73 -4.81 -3.02
CA MET A 1 21.12 -3.63 -3.65
C MET A 1 21.41 -2.42 -2.78
N SER A 2 21.81 -1.32 -3.37
CA SER A 2 22.11 -0.11 -2.59
C SER A 2 20.81 0.54 -2.11
N HIS A 3 20.94 1.39 -1.10
CA HIS A 3 19.82 2.17 -0.57
C HIS A 3 19.19 3.03 -1.67
N GLU A 4 20.03 3.64 -2.50
CA GLU A 4 19.56 4.48 -3.62
C GLU A 4 18.81 3.68 -4.67
N ASP A 5 19.29 2.47 -4.99
CA ASP A 5 18.60 1.58 -5.93
C ASP A 5 17.24 1.17 -5.39
N THR A 6 17.15 0.92 -4.10
CA THR A 6 15.88 0.57 -3.46
C THR A 6 14.90 1.72 -3.52
N ILE A 7 15.36 2.95 -3.28
CA ILE A 7 14.49 4.14 -3.40
C ILE A 7 13.98 4.30 -4.83
N GLU A 8 14.83 4.07 -5.83
CA GLU A 8 14.40 4.14 -7.23
C GLU A 8 13.34 3.07 -7.55
N SER A 9 13.52 1.86 -7.01
CA SER A 9 12.53 0.79 -7.17
C SER A 9 11.19 1.18 -6.55
N ILE A 10 11.22 1.77 -5.36
CA ILE A 10 10.00 2.25 -4.68
C ILE A 10 9.31 3.31 -5.53
N LYS A 11 10.06 4.30 -6.01
CA LYS A 11 9.50 5.37 -6.87
C LYS A 11 8.84 4.80 -8.12
N GLN A 12 9.49 3.81 -8.74
CA GLN A 12 8.94 3.16 -9.93
C GLN A 12 7.64 2.43 -9.60
N GLN A 13 7.62 1.66 -8.52
CA GLN A 13 6.40 0.97 -8.08
C GLN A 13 5.26 1.94 -7.86
N LEU A 14 5.53 3.06 -7.18
CA LEU A 14 4.52 4.06 -6.87
C LEU A 14 4.01 4.77 -8.13
N SER A 15 4.86 4.95 -9.14
CA SER A 15 4.46 5.58 -10.39
C SER A 15 3.64 4.66 -11.29
N GLU A 16 3.87 3.34 -11.20
CA GLU A 16 3.21 2.36 -12.06
C GLU A 16 1.87 1.88 -11.51
N LYS A 17 1.70 1.88 -10.19
CA LYS A 17 0.52 1.30 -9.55
C LYS A 17 -0.31 2.40 -8.90
N PRO A 18 -1.56 2.60 -9.34
CA PRO A 18 -2.41 3.64 -8.75
C PRO A 18 -2.80 3.35 -7.31
N ILE A 19 -2.90 2.06 -6.94
CA ILE A 19 -3.20 1.64 -5.58
C ILE A 19 -2.18 0.59 -5.20
N LEU A 20 -1.34 0.88 -4.23
CA LEU A 20 -0.27 -0.03 -3.81
C LEU A 20 -0.23 -0.16 -2.30
N LEU A 21 -0.31 -1.39 -1.82
CA LEU A 21 -0.24 -1.71 -0.40
C LEU A 21 1.07 -2.44 -0.10
N TYR A 22 1.91 -1.83 0.73
CA TYR A 22 3.09 -2.51 1.28
C TYR A 22 2.65 -3.20 2.57
N MET A 23 2.76 -4.51 2.63
CA MET A 23 2.23 -5.29 3.73
C MET A 23 3.14 -6.46 4.09
N LYS A 24 2.90 -7.08 5.22
CA LYS A 24 3.55 -8.33 5.62
C LYS A 24 2.73 -9.50 5.11
N GLY A 25 3.29 -10.24 4.17
CA GLY A 25 2.60 -11.32 3.47
C GLY A 25 1.86 -10.84 2.24
N SER A 26 0.77 -11.50 1.93
CA SER A 26 -0.09 -11.18 0.77
C SER A 26 -1.54 -11.04 1.21
N PRO A 27 -2.41 -10.47 0.36
CA PRO A 27 -3.84 -10.38 0.72
C PRO A 27 -4.48 -11.74 1.01
N ASN A 28 -4.02 -12.80 0.35
CA ASN A 28 -4.54 -14.16 0.58
C ASN A 28 -3.89 -14.85 1.78
N GLN A 29 -2.68 -14.44 2.15
CA GLN A 29 -1.94 -15.02 3.29
C GLN A 29 -1.22 -13.92 4.05
N PRO A 30 -1.97 -13.04 4.73
CA PRO A 30 -1.33 -11.97 5.51
C PRO A 30 -0.60 -12.56 6.71
N GLN A 31 0.56 -12.00 7.02
CA GLN A 31 1.42 -12.48 8.11
C GLN A 31 1.38 -11.56 9.34
N CYS A 32 0.42 -10.67 9.39
CA CYS A 32 0.28 -9.69 10.46
C CYS A 32 -1.18 -9.25 10.52
N GLY A 33 -1.73 -9.13 11.72
CA GLY A 33 -3.13 -8.72 11.90
C GLY A 33 -3.44 -7.37 11.30
N PHE A 34 -2.51 -6.43 11.39
CA PHE A 34 -2.70 -5.10 10.80
C PHE A 34 -2.69 -5.16 9.27
N SER A 35 -1.79 -5.97 8.69
CA SER A 35 -1.77 -6.19 7.24
C SER A 35 -3.04 -6.89 6.76
N ALA A 36 -3.55 -7.83 7.55
CA ALA A 36 -4.82 -8.51 7.23
C ALA A 36 -5.97 -7.52 7.18
N LYS A 37 -6.09 -6.66 8.18
CA LYS A 37 -7.15 -5.66 8.22
C LYS A 37 -7.07 -4.69 7.04
N ALA A 38 -5.87 -4.22 6.71
CA ALA A 38 -5.68 -3.28 5.60
C ALA A 38 -6.06 -3.91 4.27
N SER A 39 -5.57 -5.12 4.00
CA SER A 39 -5.87 -5.80 2.74
C SER A 39 -7.35 -6.16 2.62
N GLN A 40 -7.98 -6.60 3.72
CA GLN A 40 -9.41 -6.90 3.72
C GLN A 40 -10.25 -5.67 3.43
N ALA A 41 -9.86 -4.52 3.98
CA ALA A 41 -10.57 -3.26 3.72
C ALA A 41 -10.51 -2.89 2.23
N LEU A 42 -9.34 -3.04 1.61
CA LEU A 42 -9.19 -2.79 0.18
C LEU A 42 -9.97 -3.79 -0.67
N MET A 43 -9.95 -5.06 -0.29
CA MET A 43 -10.72 -6.09 -0.98
C MET A 43 -12.22 -5.81 -0.92
N ALA A 44 -12.69 -5.29 0.21
CA ALA A 44 -14.09 -4.92 0.38
C ALA A 44 -14.54 -3.81 -0.55
N CYS A 45 -13.60 -2.99 -1.04
CA CYS A 45 -13.92 -1.90 -1.97
C CYS A 45 -14.21 -2.40 -3.39
N GLY A 46 -13.81 -3.63 -3.73
CA GLY A 46 -14.12 -4.23 -5.03
C GLY A 46 -13.26 -3.77 -6.20
N GLU A 47 -12.25 -2.94 -5.95
CA GLU A 47 -11.34 -2.49 -7.00
C GLU A 47 -10.03 -3.25 -6.95
N ARG A 48 -9.33 -3.33 -8.09
CA ARG A 48 -8.02 -3.96 -8.13
C ARG A 48 -6.99 -3.10 -7.42
N PHE A 49 -6.09 -3.76 -6.69
CA PHE A 49 -4.95 -3.08 -6.11
C PHE A 49 -3.72 -3.99 -6.18
N ALA A 50 -2.55 -3.37 -6.20
CA ALA A 50 -1.30 -4.08 -6.15
C ALA A 50 -0.79 -4.14 -4.71
N TYR A 51 0.06 -5.12 -4.44
CA TYR A 51 0.72 -5.20 -3.13
C TYR A 51 2.19 -5.57 -3.30
N VAL A 52 2.96 -5.24 -2.27
CA VAL A 52 4.35 -5.69 -2.14
C VAL A 52 4.47 -6.33 -0.76
N ASP A 53 4.93 -7.59 -0.76
CA ASP A 53 5.21 -8.32 0.48
C ASP A 53 6.58 -7.91 0.98
N ILE A 54 6.64 -7.13 2.05
CA ILE A 54 7.92 -6.64 2.58
C ILE A 54 8.75 -7.74 3.24
N LEU A 55 8.14 -8.88 3.54
CA LEU A 55 8.90 -10.02 4.06
C LEU A 55 9.72 -10.69 2.96
N GLN A 56 9.28 -10.56 1.71
CA GLN A 56 10.01 -11.04 0.54
C GLN A 56 10.94 -9.96 -0.06
N ASN A 57 10.86 -8.74 0.47
CA ASN A 57 11.63 -7.60 -0.02
C ASN A 57 12.26 -6.87 1.17
N PRO A 58 13.24 -7.49 1.84
CA PRO A 58 13.81 -6.91 3.06
C PRO A 58 14.46 -5.55 2.85
N GLU A 59 14.96 -5.27 1.66
CA GLU A 59 15.54 -3.96 1.33
C GLU A 59 14.48 -2.87 1.34
N ILE A 60 13.26 -3.19 0.88
CA ILE A 60 12.14 -2.23 0.93
C ILE A 60 11.69 -2.06 2.38
N ARG A 61 11.60 -3.15 3.12
CA ARG A 61 11.21 -3.08 4.53
C ARG A 61 12.11 -2.15 5.34
N SER A 62 13.41 -2.16 5.05
CA SER A 62 14.37 -1.33 5.77
C SER A 62 14.43 0.11 5.26
N THR A 63 14.11 0.35 4.00
CA THR A 63 14.26 1.66 3.34
C THR A 63 12.98 2.49 3.35
N LEU A 64 11.83 1.84 3.11
CA LEU A 64 10.57 2.57 2.91
C LEU A 64 10.16 3.42 4.12
N PRO A 65 10.31 2.98 5.38
CA PRO A 65 9.91 3.84 6.50
C PRO A 65 10.60 5.20 6.51
N GLY A 66 11.89 5.25 6.19
CA GLY A 66 12.61 6.52 6.10
C GLY A 66 12.17 7.37 4.92
N TYR A 67 11.97 6.74 3.76
CA TYR A 67 11.51 7.42 2.56
C TYR A 67 10.11 8.02 2.76
N ALA A 68 9.22 7.26 3.40
CA ALA A 68 7.83 7.64 3.62
C ALA A 68 7.65 8.59 4.83
N ASN A 69 8.66 8.67 5.68
CA ASN A 69 8.52 9.30 6.99
C ASN A 69 7.34 8.68 7.76
N TRP A 70 7.21 7.33 7.68
CA TRP A 70 6.14 6.55 8.29
C TRP A 70 6.73 5.23 8.79
N PRO A 71 6.84 5.02 10.09
CA PRO A 71 7.69 3.97 10.65
C PRO A 71 7.15 2.55 10.55
N THR A 72 5.88 2.36 10.26
CA THR A 72 5.23 1.06 10.39
C THR A 72 4.62 0.57 9.08
N PHE A 73 4.29 -0.72 9.04
CA PHE A 73 3.53 -1.36 7.98
C PHE A 73 2.23 -1.92 8.57
N PRO A 74 1.16 -2.03 7.77
CA PRO A 74 1.11 -1.78 6.33
C PRO A 74 1.11 -0.29 5.98
N GLN A 75 1.44 0.02 4.71
CA GLN A 75 1.36 1.38 4.18
C GLN A 75 0.55 1.35 2.88
N LEU A 76 -0.51 2.12 2.82
CA LEU A 76 -1.29 2.29 1.59
C LEU A 76 -0.86 3.56 0.88
N TRP A 77 -0.57 3.41 -0.40
CA TRP A 77 -0.21 4.52 -1.28
C TRP A 77 -1.18 4.58 -2.45
N ILE A 78 -1.71 5.76 -2.73
CA ILE A 78 -2.62 5.96 -3.85
C ILE A 78 -2.08 7.09 -4.72
N LYS A 79 -1.81 6.78 -5.99
CA LYS A 79 -1.24 7.71 -6.96
C LYS A 79 0.04 8.36 -6.45
N GLY A 80 0.87 7.58 -5.76
CA GLY A 80 2.14 8.05 -5.24
C GLY A 80 2.06 8.84 -3.95
N GLU A 81 0.88 8.94 -3.34
CA GLU A 81 0.68 9.63 -2.07
C GLU A 81 0.42 8.63 -0.96
N LEU A 82 1.12 8.78 0.15
CA LEU A 82 0.91 7.95 1.32
C LEU A 82 -0.43 8.30 1.97
N ILE A 83 -1.31 7.29 2.07
CA ILE A 83 -2.61 7.45 2.73
C ILE A 83 -2.47 7.15 4.23
N GLY A 84 -1.83 6.05 4.57
CA GLY A 84 -1.60 5.68 5.95
C GLY A 84 -1.56 4.19 6.18
N GLY A 85 -1.67 3.81 7.44
CA GLY A 85 -1.65 2.42 7.87
C GLY A 85 -3.05 1.85 8.10
N SER A 86 -3.07 0.72 8.80
CA SER A 86 -4.30 -0.05 9.04
C SER A 86 -5.43 0.77 9.66
N ASP A 87 -5.11 1.56 10.69
CA ASP A 87 -6.14 2.33 11.40
C ASP A 87 -6.79 3.37 10.50
N ILE A 88 -5.99 4.07 9.71
CA ILE A 88 -6.50 5.09 8.79
C ILE A 88 -7.34 4.44 7.69
N ILE A 89 -6.85 3.32 7.13
CA ILE A 89 -7.56 2.60 6.08
C ILE A 89 -8.93 2.13 6.57
N ASN A 90 -8.98 1.54 7.76
CA ASN A 90 -10.24 1.05 8.33
C ASN A 90 -11.19 2.18 8.71
N ASP A 91 -10.67 3.28 9.22
CA ASP A 91 -11.46 4.46 9.52
C ASP A 91 -12.12 5.01 8.25
N MET A 92 -11.35 5.11 7.16
CA MET A 92 -11.87 5.55 5.87
C MET A 92 -12.93 4.60 5.32
N LEU A 93 -12.72 3.29 5.50
CA LEU A 93 -13.71 2.29 5.08
C LEU A 93 -15.02 2.50 5.81
N GLN A 94 -14.99 2.67 7.13
CA GLN A 94 -16.18 2.84 7.96
C GLN A 94 -16.93 4.13 7.64
N LYS A 95 -16.19 5.19 7.29
CA LYS A 95 -16.78 6.48 6.92
C LYS A 95 -17.28 6.53 5.49
N GLY A 96 -17.07 5.45 4.71
CA GLY A 96 -17.46 5.41 3.31
C GLY A 96 -16.57 6.21 2.40
N GLU A 97 -15.37 6.57 2.84
CA GLU A 97 -14.42 7.38 2.07
C GLU A 97 -13.45 6.56 1.23
N LEU A 98 -13.17 5.32 1.65
CA LEU A 98 -12.14 4.50 1.01
C LEU A 98 -12.56 4.04 -0.38
N GLN A 99 -13.78 3.52 -0.51
CA GLN A 99 -14.27 2.97 -1.78
C GLN A 99 -14.29 4.02 -2.91
N PRO A 100 -14.83 5.24 -2.71
CA PRO A 100 -14.75 6.23 -3.78
C PRO A 100 -13.32 6.66 -4.10
N LEU A 101 -12.43 6.70 -3.12
CA LEU A 101 -11.04 7.06 -3.33
C LEU A 101 -10.32 6.03 -4.22
N VAL A 102 -10.47 4.73 -3.92
CA VAL A 102 -9.83 3.68 -4.72
C VAL A 102 -10.48 3.57 -6.10
N LYS A 103 -11.79 3.74 -6.19
CA LYS A 103 -12.49 3.72 -7.47
C LYS A 103 -12.00 4.83 -8.39
N GLU A 104 -11.86 6.03 -7.86
CA GLU A 104 -11.34 7.17 -8.61
C GLU A 104 -9.90 6.94 -9.06
N ALA A 105 -9.07 6.36 -8.20
CA ALA A 105 -7.67 6.08 -8.51
C ALA A 105 -7.54 5.11 -9.69
N VAL A 106 -8.37 4.07 -9.72
CA VAL A 106 -8.38 3.09 -10.81
C VAL A 106 -8.90 3.73 -12.11
N ALA A 107 -10.00 4.49 -12.01
CA ALA A 107 -10.62 5.13 -13.17
C ALA A 107 -9.72 6.21 -13.77
N GLY A 108 -8.94 6.90 -12.95
CA GLY A 108 -8.04 7.96 -13.39
C GLY A 108 -6.73 7.48 -13.97
N LYS A 109 -6.46 6.16 -13.97
CA LYS A 109 -5.22 5.62 -14.50
C LYS A 109 -5.24 5.69 -16.03
N PRO A 110 -4.21 6.29 -16.66
CA PRO A 110 -4.09 6.24 -18.12
C PRO A 110 -4.05 4.82 -18.63
N ALA A 111 -4.71 4.59 -19.74
CA ALA A 111 -4.75 3.27 -20.36
C ALA A 111 -3.36 2.86 -20.86
#